data_14e61c186b1b369fafe5ebdff1c134dc
#
_entry.id   14e61c186b1b369fafe5ebdff1c134dc
#
_cell.length_a   1.000
_cell.length_b   1.000
_cell.length_c   1.000
_cell.angle_alpha   90.00
_cell.angle_beta   90.00
_cell.angle_gamma   90.00
#
_symmetry.space_group_name_H-M   'P 1'
#
loop_
_entity.id
_entity.type
_entity.pdbx_description
1 polymer ?
#
loop_
_entity_poly.entity_id
_entity_poly.type
_entity_poly.pdbx_seq_one_letter_code
_entity_poly.pdbx_strand_id
1 'polypeptide(L)'
;MALSHDVVARASALIEAPSVTPATGAVFDVMEAMLAPLGFAVHRFIVGVPPEGPVENLFALRQGPPGSRHFAFAGHLDVVPPGEGWSSGPFAADLRQAPGGALLYGRGAVDMKGSIAAMVCAVEAIPAEAGTISFIITGDEEGPAKYGTVPLIDYIRAVNAVPDFCLVGEPTSVHRLGDMVKIGRRGSVNMWLTAKGAQGHVAYPHLADNPIPRLVALLAELDAIVLDEGSAWFQTSNLEVTDLEVGNRATNVIPAEARARLSIRYNDHHTGQVLVDRVTAIAAKHRTEVRATLHGEAFITLPGVQSALVSAAVEAETGIAPELSTTGGTSDARFLRALCPVIEFGLTNATMHKTDEAVAVEDLTVLTQIYRRIALSALS
;
A
#
# COMPACT_ATOMS: atom_id res chain seq x y z
N MET A 1 -12.17 24.79 -16.75
CA MET A 1 -13.42 24.01 -16.69
C MET A 1 -13.67 23.73 -15.21
N ALA A 2 -14.80 24.14 -14.65
CA ALA A 2 -15.11 23.82 -13.25
C ALA A 2 -15.27 22.30 -13.16
N LEU A 3 -14.41 21.64 -12.35
CA LEU A 3 -14.54 20.22 -12.09
C LEU A 3 -15.86 19.99 -11.35
N SER A 4 -16.63 19.02 -11.82
CA SER A 4 -17.95 18.67 -11.28
C SER A 4 -17.85 18.30 -9.79
N HIS A 5 -18.89 18.59 -9.02
CA HIS A 5 -19.06 18.10 -7.64
C HIS A 5 -19.35 16.58 -7.59
N ASP A 6 -19.42 15.93 -8.73
CA ASP A 6 -19.71 14.52 -8.90
C ASP A 6 -18.43 13.66 -8.67
N VAL A 7 -18.53 12.69 -7.77
CA VAL A 7 -17.44 11.77 -7.44
C VAL A 7 -16.98 10.96 -8.66
N VAL A 8 -17.90 10.58 -9.55
CA VAL A 8 -17.57 9.84 -10.78
C VAL A 8 -16.74 10.70 -11.72
N ALA A 9 -17.13 11.96 -11.92
CA ALA A 9 -16.37 12.89 -12.78
C ALA A 9 -14.96 13.15 -12.24
N ARG A 10 -14.79 13.25 -10.91
CA ARG A 10 -13.47 13.39 -10.27
C ARG A 10 -12.63 12.13 -10.38
N ALA A 11 -13.23 10.96 -10.13
CA ALA A 11 -12.55 9.68 -10.32
C ALA A 11 -12.13 9.50 -11.77
N SER A 12 -13.00 9.80 -12.74
CA SER A 12 -12.68 9.74 -14.16
C SER A 12 -11.51 10.65 -14.53
N ALA A 13 -11.49 11.90 -14.06
CA ALA A 13 -10.40 12.82 -14.35
C ALA A 13 -9.05 12.34 -13.79
N LEU A 14 -9.03 11.69 -12.61
CA LEU A 14 -7.82 11.09 -12.06
C LEU A 14 -7.39 9.85 -12.85
N ILE A 15 -8.33 9.00 -13.28
CA ILE A 15 -8.05 7.81 -14.09
C ILE A 15 -7.50 8.20 -15.45
N GLU A 16 -8.12 9.21 -16.12
CA GLU A 16 -7.72 9.73 -17.43
C GLU A 16 -6.34 10.40 -17.45
N ALA A 17 -5.76 10.67 -16.27
CA ALA A 17 -4.36 11.08 -16.13
C ALA A 17 -3.50 9.84 -15.82
N PRO A 18 -2.81 9.22 -16.82
CA PRO A 18 -1.99 8.04 -16.61
C PRO A 18 -0.85 8.31 -15.61
N SER A 19 -0.67 7.41 -14.64
CA SER A 19 0.26 7.60 -13.55
C SER A 19 0.86 6.27 -13.07
N VAL A 20 1.41 5.50 -14.01
CA VAL A 20 2.13 4.26 -13.65
C VAL A 20 3.33 4.61 -12.78
N THR A 21 3.47 3.84 -11.68
CA THR A 21 4.52 4.08 -10.67
C THR A 21 5.94 4.07 -11.26
N PRO A 22 6.84 5.00 -10.87
CA PRO A 22 6.61 6.17 -10.03
C PRO A 22 5.90 7.30 -10.79
N ALA A 23 4.95 7.99 -10.14
CA ALA A 23 4.12 8.99 -10.79
C ALA A 23 4.61 10.43 -10.57
N THR A 24 4.40 11.26 -11.62
CA THR A 24 4.63 12.71 -11.61
C THR A 24 3.67 13.40 -12.58
N GLY A 25 3.56 14.74 -12.49
CA GLY A 25 2.95 15.59 -13.52
C GLY A 25 1.41 15.57 -13.52
N ALA A 26 0.82 15.21 -14.67
CA ALA A 26 -0.60 15.46 -14.97
C ALA A 26 -1.60 15.02 -13.89
N VAL A 27 -1.40 13.89 -13.25
CA VAL A 27 -2.29 13.40 -12.20
C VAL A 27 -2.25 14.31 -10.96
N PHE A 28 -1.09 14.89 -10.64
CA PHE A 28 -0.94 15.87 -9.56
C PHE A 28 -1.52 17.23 -9.95
N ASP A 29 -1.47 17.61 -11.24
CA ASP A 29 -2.17 18.83 -11.74
C ASP A 29 -3.67 18.69 -11.55
N VAL A 30 -4.24 17.52 -11.86
CA VAL A 30 -5.66 17.23 -11.63
C VAL A 30 -5.99 17.30 -10.14
N MET A 31 -5.17 16.70 -9.27
CA MET A 31 -5.40 16.73 -7.82
C MET A 31 -5.35 18.14 -7.25
N GLU A 32 -4.37 18.94 -7.64
CA GLU A 32 -4.26 20.35 -7.23
C GLU A 32 -5.46 21.16 -7.71
N ALA A 33 -5.89 20.97 -8.97
CA ALA A 33 -7.06 21.65 -9.52
C ALA A 33 -8.38 21.29 -8.79
N MET A 34 -8.45 20.12 -8.15
CA MET A 34 -9.57 19.74 -7.29
C MET A 34 -9.50 20.37 -5.90
N LEU A 35 -8.32 20.50 -5.31
CA LEU A 35 -8.15 20.93 -3.92
C LEU A 35 -8.07 22.45 -3.76
N ALA A 36 -7.41 23.15 -4.67
CA ALA A 36 -7.22 24.60 -4.57
C ALA A 36 -8.53 25.41 -4.46
N PRO A 37 -9.61 25.11 -5.26
CA PRO A 37 -10.90 25.79 -5.12
C PRO A 37 -11.60 25.54 -3.77
N LEU A 38 -11.22 24.46 -3.05
CA LEU A 38 -11.77 24.11 -1.74
C LEU A 38 -11.02 24.77 -0.58
N GLY A 39 -10.10 25.70 -0.89
CA GLY A 39 -9.35 26.45 0.10
C GLY A 39 -8.10 25.75 0.66
N PHE A 40 -7.63 24.70 0.00
CA PHE A 40 -6.37 24.05 0.38
C PHE A 40 -5.17 24.81 -0.18
N ALA A 41 -4.19 25.09 0.69
CA ALA A 41 -2.84 25.47 0.27
C ALA A 41 -2.10 24.21 -0.14
N VAL A 42 -1.79 24.08 -1.43
CA VAL A 42 -1.17 22.91 -2.01
C VAL A 42 0.34 23.10 -2.14
N HIS A 43 1.11 22.18 -1.62
CA HIS A 43 2.56 22.12 -1.76
C HIS A 43 2.95 20.82 -2.48
N ARG A 44 3.61 20.95 -3.63
CA ARG A 44 4.09 19.83 -4.44
C ARG A 44 5.61 19.87 -4.51
N PHE A 45 6.24 18.71 -4.48
CA PHE A 45 7.68 18.60 -4.64
C PHE A 45 8.07 17.25 -5.25
N ILE A 46 9.16 17.25 -5.99
CA ILE A 46 9.69 16.07 -6.67
C ILE A 46 11.02 15.68 -6.02
N VAL A 47 11.17 14.40 -5.69
CA VAL A 47 12.39 13.83 -5.09
C VAL A 47 12.78 12.53 -5.77
N GLY A 48 14.05 12.14 -5.57
CA GLY A 48 14.57 10.89 -6.09
C GLY A 48 15.19 11.01 -7.47
N VAL A 49 15.95 9.98 -7.81
CA VAL A 49 16.69 9.84 -9.07
C VAL A 49 16.47 8.43 -9.63
N PRO A 50 16.62 8.24 -10.97
CA PRO A 50 16.56 6.91 -11.58
C PRO A 50 17.46 5.87 -10.88
N PRO A 51 17.08 4.60 -10.84
CA PRO A 51 15.92 4.00 -11.50
C PRO A 51 14.60 4.10 -10.70
N GLU A 52 14.61 4.51 -9.43
CA GLU A 52 13.48 4.47 -8.50
C GLU A 52 12.72 5.81 -8.40
N GLY A 53 13.15 6.83 -9.12
CA GLY A 53 12.55 8.16 -9.20
C GLY A 53 12.74 8.76 -10.58
N PRO A 54 12.30 10.01 -10.82
CA PRO A 54 11.71 10.94 -9.85
C PRO A 54 10.30 10.56 -9.40
N VAL A 55 9.95 10.93 -8.16
CA VAL A 55 8.62 10.74 -7.55
C VAL A 55 8.08 12.11 -7.17
N GLU A 56 6.85 12.40 -7.53
CA GLU A 56 6.16 13.60 -7.09
C GLU A 56 5.28 13.31 -5.87
N ASN A 57 5.27 14.24 -4.93
CA ASN A 57 4.52 14.20 -3.69
C ASN A 57 3.72 15.48 -3.50
N LEU A 58 2.56 15.38 -2.87
CA LEU A 58 1.67 16.51 -2.61
C LEU A 58 1.22 16.50 -1.15
N PHE A 59 1.43 17.63 -0.46
CA PHE A 59 0.80 17.94 0.80
C PHE A 59 -0.13 19.13 0.62
N ALA A 60 -1.40 18.98 0.98
CA ALA A 60 -2.36 20.08 0.91
C ALA A 60 -2.98 20.30 2.28
N LEU A 61 -3.09 21.55 2.71
CA LEU A 61 -3.59 21.93 4.03
C LEU A 61 -4.68 22.98 3.91
N ARG A 62 -5.83 22.72 4.53
CA ARG A 62 -6.89 23.70 4.79
C ARG A 62 -6.93 23.95 6.29
N GLN A 63 -6.45 25.12 6.70
CA GLN A 63 -6.35 25.50 8.10
C GLN A 63 -7.73 25.78 8.68
N GLY A 64 -8.01 25.16 9.82
CA GLY A 64 -9.17 25.47 10.66
C GLY A 64 -8.87 26.58 11.68
N PRO A 65 -9.80 26.86 12.62
CA PRO A 65 -9.59 27.79 13.71
C PRO A 65 -8.35 27.42 14.55
N PRO A 66 -7.68 28.40 15.18
CA PRO A 66 -6.55 28.14 16.07
C PRO A 66 -6.92 27.16 17.21
N GLY A 67 -6.12 26.10 17.37
CA GLY A 67 -6.34 25.07 18.37
C GLY A 67 -7.39 24.02 18.01
N SER A 68 -7.95 24.07 16.81
CA SER A 68 -8.83 23.00 16.33
C SER A 68 -8.08 21.71 16.09
N ARG A 69 -8.80 20.57 16.10
CA ARG A 69 -8.24 19.28 15.71
C ARG A 69 -7.79 19.27 14.25
N HIS A 70 -6.81 18.43 13.96
CA HIS A 70 -6.25 18.22 12.63
C HIS A 70 -6.46 16.77 12.18
N PHE A 71 -7.27 16.60 11.13
CA PHE A 71 -7.53 15.32 10.49
C PHE A 71 -6.83 15.25 9.12
N ALA A 72 -6.23 14.11 8.78
CA ALA A 72 -5.59 13.88 7.50
C ALA A 72 -6.26 12.76 6.70
N PHE A 73 -6.46 12.99 5.42
CA PHE A 73 -6.60 11.94 4.42
C PHE A 73 -5.25 11.63 3.80
N ALA A 74 -4.94 10.33 3.58
CA ALA A 74 -3.74 9.92 2.89
C ALA A 74 -4.02 8.87 1.81
N GLY A 75 -3.17 8.85 0.79
CA GLY A 75 -3.24 7.89 -0.30
C GLY A 75 -2.21 8.15 -1.38
N HIS A 76 -2.36 7.43 -2.50
CA HIS A 76 -1.45 7.50 -3.62
C HIS A 76 -2.17 7.77 -4.94
N LEU A 77 -1.45 8.38 -5.88
CA LEU A 77 -1.94 8.66 -7.24
C LEU A 77 -1.27 7.77 -8.28
N ASP A 78 -0.16 7.12 -7.92
CA ASP A 78 0.46 6.12 -8.78
C ASP A 78 -0.38 4.85 -8.84
N VAL A 79 -0.15 4.05 -9.85
CA VAL A 79 -0.85 2.79 -10.10
C VAL A 79 0.12 1.76 -10.65
N VAL A 80 -0.15 0.46 -10.41
CA VAL A 80 0.60 -0.63 -11.05
C VAL A 80 0.46 -0.58 -12.57
N PRO A 81 1.43 -1.10 -13.35
CA PRO A 81 1.28 -1.26 -14.78
C PRO A 81 -0.02 -1.97 -15.15
N PRO A 82 -0.79 -1.48 -16.13
CA PRO A 82 -2.11 -2.04 -16.44
C PRO A 82 -2.05 -3.48 -16.95
N GLY A 83 -0.96 -3.88 -17.61
CA GLY A 83 -0.88 -5.16 -18.32
C GLY A 83 -1.71 -5.16 -19.62
N GLU A 84 -1.88 -6.35 -20.18
CA GLU A 84 -2.60 -6.57 -21.43
C GLU A 84 -4.02 -7.14 -21.19
N GLY A 85 -4.85 -7.14 -22.21
CA GLY A 85 -6.16 -7.83 -22.21
C GLY A 85 -7.33 -6.99 -21.69
N TRP A 86 -7.19 -5.67 -21.56
CA TRP A 86 -8.29 -4.77 -21.19
C TRP A 86 -9.37 -4.73 -22.27
N SER A 87 -10.64 -4.71 -21.84
CA SER A 87 -11.80 -4.57 -22.72
C SER A 87 -12.05 -3.12 -23.18
N SER A 88 -11.43 -2.14 -22.53
CA SER A 88 -11.32 -0.72 -22.93
C SER A 88 -9.92 -0.21 -22.63
N GLY A 89 -9.60 1.03 -22.98
CA GLY A 89 -8.32 1.62 -22.57
C GLY A 89 -8.21 1.68 -21.03
N PRO A 90 -7.08 1.24 -20.43
CA PRO A 90 -6.93 1.20 -18.98
C PRO A 90 -7.04 2.59 -18.31
N PHE A 91 -6.88 3.66 -19.07
CA PHE A 91 -7.02 5.05 -18.61
C PHE A 91 -8.17 5.81 -19.30
N ALA A 92 -9.17 5.07 -19.80
CA ALA A 92 -10.30 5.67 -20.52
C ALA A 92 -11.44 6.11 -19.58
N ALA A 93 -11.43 5.72 -18.32
CA ALA A 93 -12.49 5.97 -17.34
C ALA A 93 -13.88 5.57 -17.89
N ASP A 94 -13.99 4.36 -18.41
CA ASP A 94 -15.16 3.90 -19.14
C ASP A 94 -16.32 3.56 -18.19
N LEU A 95 -17.45 4.24 -18.37
CA LEU A 95 -18.65 4.06 -17.54
C LEU A 95 -19.62 3.09 -18.22
N ARG A 96 -19.86 1.94 -17.61
CA ARG A 96 -20.72 0.89 -18.16
C ARG A 96 -21.88 0.54 -17.23
N GLN A 97 -23.04 0.26 -17.85
CA GLN A 97 -24.16 -0.29 -17.11
C GLN A 97 -23.98 -1.82 -16.93
N ALA A 98 -24.19 -2.29 -15.71
CA ALA A 98 -24.14 -3.71 -15.35
C ALA A 98 -25.42 -4.10 -14.58
N PRO A 99 -25.72 -5.40 -14.42
CA PRO A 99 -26.93 -5.85 -13.71
C PRO A 99 -27.05 -5.34 -12.25
N GLY A 100 -25.94 -4.98 -11.62
CA GLY A 100 -25.88 -4.45 -10.25
C GLY A 100 -25.73 -2.92 -10.17
N GLY A 101 -25.87 -2.18 -11.28
CA GLY A 101 -25.66 -0.73 -11.31
C GLY A 101 -24.52 -0.32 -12.25
N ALA A 102 -24.22 0.97 -12.30
CA ALA A 102 -23.14 1.49 -13.14
C ALA A 102 -21.77 1.17 -12.51
N LEU A 103 -20.81 0.78 -13.36
CA LEU A 103 -19.42 0.53 -13.01
C LEU A 103 -18.51 1.49 -13.76
N LEU A 104 -17.55 2.09 -13.06
CA LEU A 104 -16.48 2.90 -13.65
C LEU A 104 -15.22 2.03 -13.79
N TYR A 105 -14.81 1.78 -15.03
CA TYR A 105 -13.64 0.98 -15.37
C TYR A 105 -12.41 1.85 -15.58
N GLY A 106 -11.28 1.40 -15.03
CA GLY A 106 -9.98 2.02 -15.27
C GLY A 106 -8.95 1.59 -14.24
N ARG A 107 -7.67 1.62 -14.60
CA ARG A 107 -6.57 1.35 -13.68
C ARG A 107 -6.53 2.43 -12.61
N GLY A 108 -6.56 2.04 -11.34
CA GLY A 108 -6.67 2.92 -10.18
C GLY A 108 -8.11 3.26 -9.78
N ALA A 109 -9.13 2.72 -10.47
CA ALA A 109 -10.53 2.96 -10.10
C ALA A 109 -10.82 2.49 -8.67
N VAL A 110 -10.22 1.38 -8.26
CA VAL A 110 -10.29 0.82 -6.90
C VAL A 110 -9.08 1.22 -6.07
N ASP A 111 -7.87 1.14 -6.65
CA ASP A 111 -6.60 1.31 -5.96
C ASP A 111 -5.78 2.45 -6.58
N MET A 112 -5.86 3.71 -6.00
CA MET A 112 -6.92 4.12 -5.08
C MET A 112 -7.55 5.48 -5.49
N LYS A 113 -7.52 5.82 -6.81
CA LYS A 113 -8.03 7.09 -7.35
C LYS A 113 -9.52 7.31 -7.05
N GLY A 114 -10.33 6.21 -7.02
CA GLY A 114 -11.73 6.28 -6.61
C GLY A 114 -11.90 6.76 -5.16
N SER A 115 -11.11 6.22 -4.24
CA SER A 115 -11.08 6.65 -2.84
C SER A 115 -10.64 8.12 -2.72
N ILE A 116 -9.63 8.56 -3.48
CA ILE A 116 -9.18 9.97 -3.48
C ILE A 116 -10.29 10.89 -3.98
N ALA A 117 -11.00 10.53 -5.04
CA ALA A 117 -12.14 11.31 -5.53
C ALA A 117 -13.24 11.44 -4.46
N ALA A 118 -13.53 10.35 -3.74
CA ALA A 118 -14.48 10.34 -2.63
C ALA A 118 -14.02 11.24 -1.46
N MET A 119 -12.73 11.23 -1.11
CA MET A 119 -12.15 12.14 -0.11
C MET A 119 -12.33 13.60 -0.48
N VAL A 120 -12.03 13.96 -1.74
CA VAL A 120 -12.20 15.34 -2.22
C VAL A 120 -13.66 15.77 -2.18
N CYS A 121 -14.60 14.92 -2.59
CA CYS A 121 -16.02 15.20 -2.49
C CYS A 121 -16.49 15.33 -1.03
N ALA A 122 -15.96 14.51 -0.13
CA ALA A 122 -16.28 14.55 1.29
C ALA A 122 -15.90 15.89 1.93
N VAL A 123 -14.68 16.39 1.68
CA VAL A 123 -14.18 17.63 2.29
C VAL A 123 -14.86 18.90 1.74
N GLU A 124 -15.41 18.85 0.54
CA GLU A 124 -16.16 19.95 -0.04
C GLU A 124 -17.41 20.31 0.78
N ALA A 125 -18.05 19.30 1.38
CA ALA A 125 -19.23 19.48 2.22
C ALA A 125 -18.90 19.75 3.71
N ILE A 126 -17.61 19.91 4.07
CA ILE A 126 -17.16 20.21 5.44
C ILE A 126 -16.78 21.68 5.54
N PRO A 127 -17.43 22.46 6.43
CA PRO A 127 -17.08 23.87 6.63
C PRO A 127 -15.64 24.02 7.14
N ALA A 128 -14.97 25.10 6.78
CA ALA A 128 -13.60 25.36 7.22
C ALA A 128 -13.48 25.52 8.74
N GLU A 129 -14.54 25.96 9.39
CA GLU A 129 -14.64 26.16 10.84
C GLU A 129 -14.67 24.82 11.63
N ALA A 130 -14.94 23.70 10.96
CA ALA A 130 -14.97 22.37 11.59
C ALA A 130 -13.61 21.94 12.15
N GLY A 131 -12.51 22.38 11.51
CA GLY A 131 -11.16 22.04 11.93
C GLY A 131 -10.16 22.03 10.78
N THR A 132 -8.92 21.69 11.10
CA THR A 132 -7.84 21.58 10.10
C THR A 132 -7.92 20.24 9.37
N ILE A 133 -7.86 20.29 8.04
CA ILE A 133 -7.84 19.09 7.19
C ILE A 133 -6.61 19.13 6.29
N SER A 134 -5.92 18.00 6.14
CA SER A 134 -4.82 17.84 5.19
C SER A 134 -5.00 16.63 4.28
N PHE A 135 -4.34 16.69 3.11
CA PHE A 135 -4.12 15.57 2.21
C PHE A 135 -2.62 15.27 2.15
N ILE A 136 -2.28 14.00 2.28
CA ILE A 136 -0.91 13.45 2.22
C ILE A 136 -0.92 12.47 1.05
N ILE A 137 -0.42 12.90 -0.12
CA ILE A 137 -0.58 12.17 -1.38
C ILE A 137 0.79 11.89 -2.00
N THR A 138 1.07 10.62 -2.24
CA THR A 138 2.33 10.18 -2.87
C THR A 138 2.12 9.68 -4.30
N GLY A 139 3.21 9.62 -5.06
CA GLY A 139 3.33 8.98 -6.37
C GLY A 139 4.23 7.74 -6.39
N ASP A 140 4.45 7.07 -5.24
CA ASP A 140 5.36 5.91 -5.13
C ASP A 140 4.90 4.95 -4.00
N GLU A 141 3.62 4.61 -3.93
CA GLU A 141 3.14 3.54 -3.04
C GLU A 141 3.29 2.17 -3.71
N GLU A 142 2.93 2.07 -4.97
CA GLU A 142 2.90 0.85 -5.79
C GLU A 142 4.29 0.43 -6.32
N GLY A 143 5.31 1.24 -6.01
CA GLY A 143 6.69 1.02 -6.38
C GLY A 143 7.58 0.66 -5.18
N PRO A 144 8.86 1.10 -5.21
CA PRO A 144 9.79 0.88 -4.11
C PRO A 144 9.44 1.62 -2.82
N ALA A 145 8.52 2.58 -2.84
CA ALA A 145 8.10 3.45 -1.73
C ALA A 145 9.27 4.17 -1.02
N LYS A 146 10.31 4.50 -1.79
CA LYS A 146 11.55 5.09 -1.26
C LYS A 146 11.49 6.61 -1.20
N TYR A 147 10.88 7.22 -2.21
CA TYR A 147 10.82 8.66 -2.40
C TYR A 147 9.38 9.22 -2.26
N GLY A 148 8.44 8.39 -1.81
CA GLY A 148 7.04 8.73 -1.61
C GLY A 148 6.76 9.30 -0.22
N THR A 149 6.07 8.55 0.62
CA THR A 149 5.53 9.00 1.92
C THR A 149 6.58 9.42 2.94
N VAL A 150 7.80 8.87 2.92
CA VAL A 150 8.85 9.25 3.89
C VAL A 150 9.25 10.72 3.74
N PRO A 151 9.59 11.27 2.56
CA PRO A 151 9.81 12.71 2.37
C PRO A 151 8.60 13.59 2.73
N LEU A 152 7.36 13.11 2.55
CA LEU A 152 6.16 13.81 3.00
C LEU A 152 6.11 13.95 4.52
N ILE A 153 6.45 12.89 5.26
CA ILE A 153 6.53 12.90 6.72
C ILE A 153 7.56 13.94 7.19
N ASP A 154 8.73 13.98 6.57
CA ASP A 154 9.78 14.96 6.91
C ASP A 154 9.31 16.39 6.66
N TYR A 155 8.64 16.64 5.54
CA TYR A 155 8.05 17.94 5.22
C TYR A 155 6.97 18.33 6.25
N ILE A 156 6.02 17.45 6.55
CA ILE A 156 4.93 17.68 7.51
C ILE A 156 5.47 18.08 8.90
N ARG A 157 6.53 17.39 9.35
CA ARG A 157 7.22 17.72 10.61
C ARG A 157 7.90 19.08 10.54
N ALA A 158 8.57 19.39 9.43
CA ALA A 158 9.28 20.66 9.24
C ALA A 158 8.35 21.87 9.25
N VAL A 159 7.12 21.73 8.76
CA VAL A 159 6.12 22.81 8.77
C VAL A 159 5.17 22.76 9.98
N ASN A 160 5.41 21.87 10.96
CA ASN A 160 4.58 21.68 12.15
C ASN A 160 3.11 21.40 11.87
N ALA A 161 2.81 20.61 10.80
CA ALA A 161 1.45 20.27 10.38
C ALA A 161 1.11 18.79 10.66
N VAL A 162 1.56 18.25 11.80
CA VAL A 162 1.30 16.86 12.18
C VAL A 162 -0.18 16.69 12.54
N PRO A 163 -0.91 15.76 11.90
CA PRO A 163 -2.32 15.52 12.21
C PRO A 163 -2.51 14.74 13.52
N ASP A 164 -3.69 14.87 14.12
CA ASP A 164 -4.11 14.09 15.29
C ASP A 164 -4.55 12.66 14.91
N PHE A 165 -5.03 12.48 13.67
CA PHE A 165 -5.50 11.21 13.13
C PHE A 165 -5.40 11.23 11.60
N CYS A 166 -4.99 10.10 11.01
CA CYS A 166 -4.90 9.92 9.56
C CYS A 166 -5.75 8.73 9.10
N LEU A 167 -6.55 8.92 8.05
CA LEU A 167 -7.26 7.87 7.34
C LEU A 167 -6.62 7.65 5.97
N VAL A 168 -6.16 6.42 5.71
CA VAL A 168 -5.65 6.00 4.41
C VAL A 168 -6.77 5.33 3.62
N GLY A 169 -6.97 5.70 2.36
CA GLY A 169 -8.10 5.26 1.54
C GLY A 169 -7.89 3.98 0.76
N GLU A 170 -7.03 3.10 1.24
CA GLU A 170 -6.75 1.79 0.63
C GLU A 170 -8.00 0.92 0.47
N PRO A 171 -8.09 0.07 -0.56
CA PRO A 171 -9.23 -0.84 -0.78
C PRO A 171 -9.24 -1.97 0.26
N THR A 172 -9.87 -1.73 1.39
CA THR A 172 -9.89 -2.64 2.54
C THR A 172 -11.07 -3.59 2.56
N SER A 173 -12.19 -3.22 1.95
CA SER A 173 -13.41 -4.03 1.92
C SER A 173 -13.23 -5.27 1.04
N VAL A 174 -13.85 -6.40 1.39
CA VAL A 174 -13.59 -7.71 0.74
C VAL A 174 -14.76 -8.14 -0.14
N HIS A 175 -15.95 -8.28 0.43
CA HIS A 175 -17.15 -8.76 -0.29
C HIS A 175 -18.11 -7.63 -0.63
N ARG A 176 -18.18 -6.60 0.22
CA ARG A 176 -19.02 -5.41 0.05
C ARG A 176 -18.41 -4.24 0.81
N LEU A 177 -18.68 -3.05 0.31
CA LEU A 177 -18.21 -1.83 0.96
C LEU A 177 -18.63 -1.79 2.43
N GLY A 178 -17.65 -1.59 3.32
CA GLY A 178 -17.88 -1.46 4.75
C GLY A 178 -17.75 -2.75 5.57
N ASP A 179 -17.44 -3.90 4.98
CA ASP A 179 -17.30 -5.14 5.74
C ASP A 179 -15.97 -5.26 6.50
N MET A 180 -14.95 -4.46 6.16
CA MET A 180 -13.63 -4.53 6.80
C MET A 180 -12.92 -3.19 6.91
N VAL A 181 -12.34 -2.92 8.07
CA VAL A 181 -11.45 -1.79 8.38
C VAL A 181 -10.08 -2.32 8.77
N LYS A 182 -9.01 -1.79 8.21
CA LYS A 182 -7.64 -2.19 8.61
C LYS A 182 -7.13 -1.27 9.72
N ILE A 183 -6.80 -1.88 10.84
CA ILE A 183 -6.21 -1.19 12.02
C ILE A 183 -4.70 -1.42 12.13
N GLY A 184 -4.12 -2.21 11.22
CA GLY A 184 -2.70 -2.53 11.19
C GLY A 184 -2.37 -3.42 10.02
N ARG A 185 -1.08 -3.62 9.78
CA ARG A 185 -0.55 -4.48 8.72
C ARG A 185 0.63 -5.29 9.24
N ARG A 186 0.82 -6.49 8.68
CA ARG A 186 2.02 -7.29 8.93
C ARG A 186 3.25 -6.64 8.30
N GLY A 187 4.40 -6.85 8.91
CA GLY A 187 5.68 -6.52 8.32
C GLY A 187 6.04 -7.42 7.15
N SER A 188 7.00 -6.97 6.35
CA SER A 188 7.43 -7.67 5.14
C SER A 188 8.93 -7.55 4.94
N VAL A 189 9.58 -8.69 4.69
CA VAL A 189 10.98 -8.75 4.28
C VAL A 189 11.15 -9.77 3.16
N ASN A 190 11.89 -9.38 2.11
CA ASN A 190 12.32 -10.29 1.06
C ASN A 190 13.81 -10.57 1.19
N MET A 191 14.21 -11.80 0.96
CA MET A 191 15.61 -12.22 1.06
C MET A 191 16.04 -13.03 -0.16
N TRP A 192 17.25 -12.77 -0.62
CA TRP A 192 17.93 -13.50 -1.71
C TRP A 192 19.07 -14.31 -1.12
N LEU A 193 19.04 -15.60 -1.35
CA LEU A 193 20.00 -16.58 -0.89
C LEU A 193 20.90 -16.97 -2.06
N THR A 194 22.23 -16.95 -1.86
CA THR A 194 23.20 -17.33 -2.89
C THR A 194 24.19 -18.34 -2.32
N ALA A 195 24.09 -19.58 -2.75
CA ALA A 195 25.05 -20.63 -2.44
C ALA A 195 26.11 -20.71 -3.55
N LYS A 196 27.34 -20.33 -3.22
CA LYS A 196 28.47 -20.38 -4.15
C LYS A 196 29.24 -21.70 -4.00
N GLY A 197 29.63 -22.30 -5.10
CA GLY A 197 30.41 -23.51 -5.19
C GLY A 197 31.52 -23.39 -6.22
N ALA A 198 31.96 -24.52 -6.76
CA ALA A 198 32.95 -24.60 -7.84
C ALA A 198 32.42 -25.51 -8.94
N GLN A 199 32.37 -25.01 -10.18
CA GLN A 199 31.96 -25.78 -11.34
C GLN A 199 32.94 -26.94 -11.60
N GLY A 200 32.39 -28.08 -12.03
CA GLY A 200 33.20 -29.23 -12.42
C GLY A 200 32.40 -30.30 -13.15
N HIS A 201 33.13 -31.34 -13.61
CA HIS A 201 32.50 -32.46 -14.28
C HIS A 201 31.84 -33.39 -13.26
N VAL A 202 30.61 -33.83 -13.50
CA VAL A 202 29.85 -34.68 -12.57
C VAL A 202 30.54 -36.02 -12.23
N ALA A 203 31.37 -36.55 -13.14
CA ALA A 203 32.17 -37.77 -12.92
C ALA A 203 33.39 -37.56 -12.00
N TYR A 204 33.75 -36.31 -11.70
CA TYR A 204 34.89 -35.96 -10.84
C TYR A 204 34.45 -34.99 -9.73
N PRO A 205 33.50 -35.41 -8.86
CA PRO A 205 32.92 -34.49 -7.86
C PRO A 205 33.93 -33.97 -6.84
N HIS A 206 35.04 -34.65 -6.65
CA HIS A 206 36.13 -34.22 -5.78
C HIS A 206 36.93 -33.02 -6.30
N LEU A 207 36.75 -32.65 -7.57
CA LEU A 207 37.34 -31.46 -8.21
C LEU A 207 36.35 -30.29 -8.30
N ALA A 208 35.15 -30.44 -7.73
CA ALA A 208 34.08 -29.45 -7.74
C ALA A 208 33.54 -29.21 -6.32
N ASP A 209 32.71 -28.16 -6.15
CA ASP A 209 31.91 -27.93 -4.96
C ASP A 209 30.48 -27.66 -5.37
N ASN A 210 29.57 -28.61 -5.18
CA ASN A 210 28.19 -28.51 -5.59
C ASN A 210 27.39 -27.66 -4.61
N PRO A 211 26.87 -26.47 -4.99
CA PRO A 211 26.10 -25.61 -4.10
C PRO A 211 24.66 -26.11 -3.86
N ILE A 212 24.12 -26.95 -4.78
CA ILE A 212 22.70 -27.38 -4.74
C ILE A 212 22.33 -28.10 -3.44
N PRO A 213 23.05 -29.15 -3.00
CA PRO A 213 22.71 -29.86 -1.77
C PRO A 213 22.69 -28.95 -0.53
N ARG A 214 23.61 -27.98 -0.46
CA ARG A 214 23.63 -27.01 0.65
C ARG A 214 22.43 -26.09 0.64
N LEU A 215 22.07 -25.56 -0.53
CA LEU A 215 20.90 -24.68 -0.65
C LEU A 215 19.60 -25.45 -0.34
N VAL A 216 19.46 -26.70 -0.82
CA VAL A 216 18.30 -27.55 -0.51
C VAL A 216 18.21 -27.83 1.00
N ALA A 217 19.31 -28.13 1.65
CA ALA A 217 19.34 -28.36 3.10
C ALA A 217 18.98 -27.10 3.88
N LEU A 218 19.49 -25.93 3.46
CA LEU A 218 19.11 -24.63 4.03
C LEU A 218 17.61 -24.36 3.89
N LEU A 219 17.05 -24.54 2.70
CA LEU A 219 15.62 -24.30 2.45
C LEU A 219 14.75 -25.24 3.30
N ALA A 220 15.13 -26.51 3.45
CA ALA A 220 14.42 -27.44 4.31
C ALA A 220 14.51 -27.07 5.80
N GLU A 221 15.68 -26.55 6.29
CA GLU A 221 15.79 -26.03 7.66
C GLU A 221 14.92 -24.79 7.87
N LEU A 222 14.85 -23.90 6.88
CA LEU A 222 14.03 -22.68 6.96
C LEU A 222 12.52 -22.98 6.91
N ASP A 223 12.09 -23.90 6.04
CA ASP A 223 10.67 -24.30 5.87
C ASP A 223 10.11 -24.97 7.15
N ALA A 224 10.97 -25.63 7.92
CA ALA A 224 10.58 -26.26 9.18
C ALA A 224 10.41 -25.27 10.36
N ILE A 225 10.71 -23.99 10.18
CA ILE A 225 10.67 -23.02 11.26
C ILE A 225 9.23 -22.55 11.53
N VAL A 226 8.75 -22.76 12.74
CA VAL A 226 7.63 -22.01 13.28
C VAL A 226 8.16 -20.68 13.83
N LEU A 227 7.70 -19.57 13.27
CA LEU A 227 8.17 -18.24 13.68
C LEU A 227 7.48 -17.80 14.97
N ASP A 228 6.15 -17.98 15.06
CA ASP A 228 5.28 -17.65 16.19
C ASP A 228 3.91 -18.33 16.04
N GLU A 229 3.06 -18.18 17.06
CA GLU A 229 1.68 -18.69 17.09
C GLU A 229 0.63 -17.60 16.79
N GLY A 230 1.04 -16.43 16.32
CA GLY A 230 0.18 -15.26 16.14
C GLY A 230 -0.01 -14.44 17.41
N SER A 231 -0.81 -13.39 17.31
CA SER A 231 -1.17 -12.54 18.46
C SER A 231 -2.69 -12.31 18.50
N ALA A 232 -3.16 -11.48 19.44
CA ALA A 232 -4.59 -11.17 19.55
C ALA A 232 -5.16 -10.53 18.27
N TRP A 233 -4.33 -9.86 17.47
CA TRP A 233 -4.74 -9.10 16.27
C TRP A 233 -4.07 -9.57 14.99
N PHE A 234 -3.04 -10.40 15.08
CA PHE A 234 -2.32 -10.88 13.90
C PHE A 234 -2.35 -12.39 13.82
N GLN A 235 -2.51 -12.89 12.62
CA GLN A 235 -2.23 -14.28 12.29
C GLN A 235 -0.74 -14.60 12.46
N THR A 236 -0.39 -15.89 12.44
CA THR A 236 0.99 -16.37 12.50
C THR A 236 1.85 -15.72 11.40
N SER A 237 3.12 -15.46 11.72
CA SER A 237 4.12 -15.11 10.72
C SER A 237 4.43 -16.31 9.84
N ASN A 238 4.65 -16.06 8.55
CA ASN A 238 4.97 -17.11 7.59
C ASN A 238 6.19 -16.77 6.74
N LEU A 239 6.96 -17.81 6.42
CA LEU A 239 8.09 -17.77 5.50
C LEU A 239 7.72 -18.61 4.28
N GLU A 240 7.85 -18.01 3.08
CA GLU A 240 7.60 -18.69 1.81
C GLU A 240 8.82 -18.61 0.90
N VAL A 241 9.24 -19.75 0.35
CA VAL A 241 10.23 -19.78 -0.73
C VAL A 241 9.52 -19.44 -2.03
N THR A 242 9.89 -18.32 -2.66
CA THR A 242 9.19 -17.77 -3.82
C THR A 242 9.93 -17.97 -5.14
N ASP A 243 11.19 -18.43 -5.08
CA ASP A 243 12.00 -18.68 -6.27
C ASP A 243 13.14 -19.64 -5.93
N LEU A 244 13.50 -20.51 -6.89
CA LEU A 244 14.64 -21.41 -6.82
C LEU A 244 15.25 -21.54 -8.21
N GLU A 245 16.48 -21.04 -8.37
CA GLU A 245 17.16 -20.98 -9.65
C GLU A 245 18.57 -21.56 -9.57
N VAL A 246 18.90 -22.43 -10.52
CA VAL A 246 20.27 -22.93 -10.73
C VAL A 246 20.76 -22.55 -12.13
N GLY A 247 19.89 -22.44 -13.13
CA GLY A 247 20.19 -22.04 -14.51
C GLY A 247 21.08 -23.04 -15.29
N ASN A 248 21.44 -24.18 -14.70
CA ASN A 248 22.33 -25.17 -15.30
C ASN A 248 21.58 -26.06 -16.31
N ARG A 249 21.90 -25.92 -17.62
CA ARG A 249 21.31 -26.73 -18.69
C ARG A 249 22.17 -27.95 -19.09
N ALA A 250 23.39 -28.02 -18.60
CA ALA A 250 24.32 -29.10 -18.95
C ALA A 250 24.15 -30.30 -17.98
N THR A 251 23.92 -31.46 -18.53
CA THR A 251 23.64 -32.70 -17.72
C THR A 251 24.85 -33.28 -17.02
N ASN A 252 26.07 -32.96 -17.48
CA ASN A 252 27.34 -33.48 -16.99
C ASN A 252 28.20 -32.44 -16.24
N VAL A 253 27.63 -31.29 -15.87
CA VAL A 253 28.31 -30.20 -15.19
C VAL A 253 27.68 -29.93 -13.83
N ILE A 254 28.49 -29.88 -12.77
CA ILE A 254 28.15 -29.36 -11.46
C ILE A 254 28.19 -27.83 -11.56
N PRO A 255 27.11 -27.08 -11.20
CA PRO A 255 27.11 -25.65 -11.32
C PRO A 255 27.99 -24.95 -10.28
N ALA A 256 28.42 -23.71 -10.58
CA ALA A 256 29.18 -22.89 -9.63
C ALA A 256 28.31 -22.17 -8.61
N GLU A 257 27.00 -22.04 -8.87
CA GLU A 257 26.10 -21.24 -8.04
C GLU A 257 24.68 -21.81 -8.07
N ALA A 258 23.95 -21.65 -6.96
CA ALA A 258 22.52 -21.88 -6.86
C ALA A 258 21.89 -20.74 -6.03
N ARG A 259 20.72 -20.29 -6.43
CA ARG A 259 20.01 -19.14 -5.81
C ARG A 259 18.61 -19.52 -5.37
N ALA A 260 18.13 -18.84 -4.34
CA ALA A 260 16.72 -18.86 -3.96
C ALA A 260 16.28 -17.48 -3.49
N ARG A 261 14.97 -17.25 -3.53
CA ARG A 261 14.34 -16.08 -2.93
C ARG A 261 13.28 -16.55 -1.96
N LEU A 262 13.19 -15.88 -0.82
CA LEU A 262 12.12 -16.08 0.15
C LEU A 262 11.50 -14.74 0.56
N SER A 263 10.27 -14.83 1.03
CA SER A 263 9.53 -13.70 1.59
C SER A 263 8.99 -14.08 2.96
N ILE A 264 9.12 -13.21 3.94
CA ILE A 264 8.51 -13.37 5.25
C ILE A 264 7.46 -12.27 5.43
N ARG A 265 6.26 -12.69 5.85
CA ARG A 265 5.23 -11.80 6.38
C ARG A 265 5.15 -12.04 7.88
N TYR A 266 5.36 -10.99 8.68
CA TYR A 266 5.51 -11.15 10.13
C TYR A 266 4.61 -10.18 10.90
N ASN A 267 4.22 -10.63 12.09
CA ASN A 267 3.38 -9.92 13.03
C ASN A 267 4.19 -9.05 14.00
N ASP A 268 3.54 -8.51 15.01
CA ASP A 268 4.08 -7.61 16.02
C ASP A 268 5.00 -8.29 17.06
N HIS A 269 5.19 -9.62 17.01
CA HIS A 269 6.15 -10.35 17.82
C HIS A 269 7.60 -10.20 17.30
N HIS A 270 7.78 -9.75 16.06
CA HIS A 270 9.08 -9.65 15.41
C HIS A 270 9.36 -8.25 14.91
N THR A 271 10.65 -7.94 14.76
CA THR A 271 11.14 -6.90 13.87
C THR A 271 11.77 -7.54 12.65
N GLY A 272 11.72 -6.84 11.52
CA GLY A 272 12.32 -7.36 10.29
C GLY A 272 13.80 -7.68 10.44
N GLN A 273 14.57 -6.86 11.19
CA GLN A 273 16.00 -7.08 11.43
C GLN A 273 16.27 -8.38 12.20
N VAL A 274 15.48 -8.70 13.22
CA VAL A 274 15.62 -9.95 13.99
C VAL A 274 15.42 -11.17 13.07
N LEU A 275 14.46 -11.11 12.14
CA LEU A 275 14.23 -12.19 11.18
C LEU A 275 15.37 -12.30 10.16
N VAL A 276 15.89 -11.16 9.68
CA VAL A 276 17.08 -11.14 8.81
C VAL A 276 18.28 -11.79 9.49
N ASP A 277 18.54 -11.42 10.73
CA ASP A 277 19.67 -11.97 11.52
C ASP A 277 19.51 -13.48 11.76
N ARG A 278 18.28 -13.94 12.06
CA ARG A 278 17.96 -15.36 12.25
C ARG A 278 18.22 -16.17 10.97
N VAL A 279 17.70 -15.71 9.82
CA VAL A 279 17.91 -16.39 8.53
C VAL A 279 19.39 -16.37 8.14
N THR A 280 20.08 -15.25 8.35
CA THR A 280 21.50 -15.11 8.04
C THR A 280 22.36 -16.06 8.89
N ALA A 281 22.06 -16.22 10.18
CA ALA A 281 22.76 -17.16 11.05
C ALA A 281 22.55 -18.62 10.63
N ILE A 282 21.36 -18.98 10.15
CA ILE A 282 21.08 -20.32 9.62
C ILE A 282 21.83 -20.52 8.29
N ALA A 283 21.73 -19.55 7.37
CA ALA A 283 22.38 -19.61 6.05
C ALA A 283 23.91 -19.75 6.15
N ALA A 284 24.52 -19.14 7.16
CA ALA A 284 25.96 -19.24 7.41
C ALA A 284 26.41 -20.71 7.67
N LYS A 285 25.58 -21.52 8.35
CA LYS A 285 25.86 -22.95 8.58
C LYS A 285 25.95 -23.73 7.26
N HIS A 286 25.19 -23.26 6.25
CA HIS A 286 25.14 -23.84 4.90
C HIS A 286 26.04 -23.11 3.90
N ARG A 287 26.97 -22.26 4.36
CA ARG A 287 27.86 -21.46 3.50
C ARG A 287 27.12 -20.71 2.40
N THR A 288 25.99 -20.10 2.74
CA THR A 288 25.10 -19.36 1.83
C THR A 288 25.05 -17.88 2.22
N GLU A 289 25.25 -17.00 1.24
CA GLU A 289 25.14 -15.55 1.41
C GLU A 289 23.66 -15.11 1.42
N VAL A 290 23.35 -14.10 2.22
CA VAL A 290 21.99 -13.52 2.32
C VAL A 290 22.07 -12.05 1.99
N ARG A 291 21.17 -11.58 1.11
CA ARG A 291 20.85 -10.18 0.92
C ARG A 291 19.37 -9.98 1.27
N ALA A 292 19.04 -9.00 2.08
CA ALA A 292 17.68 -8.73 2.51
C ALA A 292 17.23 -7.33 2.11
N THR A 293 15.91 -7.17 1.91
CA THR A 293 15.24 -5.89 1.77
C THR A 293 14.03 -5.87 2.68
N LEU A 294 14.03 -4.95 3.65
CA LEU A 294 12.90 -4.68 4.54
C LEU A 294 11.94 -3.73 3.82
N HIS A 295 10.69 -4.14 3.67
CA HIS A 295 9.66 -3.32 3.04
C HIS A 295 8.82 -2.54 4.06
N GLY A 296 8.75 -3.00 5.31
CA GLY A 296 8.08 -2.33 6.40
C GLY A 296 7.96 -3.21 7.62
N GLU A 297 7.88 -2.56 8.79
CA GLU A 297 7.61 -3.22 10.06
C GLU A 297 6.12 -3.47 10.26
N ALA A 298 5.77 -4.49 11.04
CA ALA A 298 4.40 -4.68 11.49
C ALA A 298 3.97 -3.49 12.34
N PHE A 299 2.71 -3.08 12.19
CA PHE A 299 2.14 -2.03 13.02
C PHE A 299 0.67 -2.29 13.32
N ILE A 300 0.19 -1.71 14.41
CA ILE A 300 -1.23 -1.71 14.78
C ILE A 300 -1.59 -0.38 15.47
N THR A 301 -2.73 0.18 15.10
CA THR A 301 -3.48 1.14 15.89
C THR A 301 -4.49 0.34 16.70
N LEU A 302 -4.20 0.12 17.98
CA LEU A 302 -5.07 -0.69 18.85
C LEU A 302 -6.51 -0.14 18.82
N PRO A 303 -7.53 -1.02 18.91
CA PRO A 303 -8.91 -0.59 19.02
C PRO A 303 -9.14 0.46 20.10
N GLY A 304 -9.77 1.56 19.75
CA GLY A 304 -9.99 2.72 20.60
C GLY A 304 -10.85 3.78 19.93
N VAL A 305 -10.66 5.04 20.27
CA VAL A 305 -11.47 6.15 19.77
C VAL A 305 -11.51 6.20 18.25
N GLN A 306 -10.36 6.07 17.58
CA GLN A 306 -10.26 6.18 16.12
C GLN A 306 -10.98 5.02 15.40
N SER A 307 -10.76 3.78 15.83
CA SER A 307 -11.43 2.62 15.22
C SER A 307 -12.93 2.63 15.49
N ALA A 308 -13.35 3.03 16.68
CA ALA A 308 -14.78 3.16 17.02
C ALA A 308 -15.46 4.24 16.16
N LEU A 309 -14.78 5.39 15.94
CA LEU A 309 -15.26 6.47 15.08
C LEU A 309 -15.43 6.00 13.63
N VAL A 310 -14.42 5.32 13.08
CA VAL A 310 -14.48 4.78 11.70
C VAL A 310 -15.58 3.73 11.60
N SER A 311 -15.65 2.77 12.52
CA SER A 311 -16.69 1.72 12.53
C SER A 311 -18.10 2.30 12.61
N ALA A 312 -18.33 3.28 13.48
CA ALA A 312 -19.63 3.95 13.60
C ALA A 312 -20.03 4.70 12.32
N ALA A 313 -19.07 5.34 11.64
CA ALA A 313 -19.31 6.02 10.38
C ALA A 313 -19.67 5.03 9.26
N VAL A 314 -18.98 3.90 9.19
CA VAL A 314 -19.26 2.82 8.24
C VAL A 314 -20.64 2.22 8.50
N GLU A 315 -20.93 1.85 9.74
CA GLU A 315 -22.23 1.23 10.11
C GLU A 315 -23.40 2.19 9.84
N ALA A 316 -23.22 3.49 10.09
CA ALA A 316 -24.27 4.48 9.86
C ALA A 316 -24.68 4.60 8.38
N GLU A 317 -23.73 4.42 7.44
CA GLU A 317 -23.99 4.57 6.00
C GLU A 317 -24.28 3.23 5.30
N THR A 318 -23.78 2.12 5.82
CA THR A 318 -23.90 0.79 5.17
C THR A 318 -24.82 -0.17 5.92
N GLY A 319 -25.11 0.09 7.20
CA GLY A 319 -25.78 -0.86 8.09
C GLY A 319 -24.91 -2.06 8.51
N ILE A 320 -23.59 -2.00 8.24
CA ILE A 320 -22.62 -3.07 8.49
C ILE A 320 -21.67 -2.65 9.60
N ALA A 321 -21.58 -3.42 10.67
CA ALA A 321 -20.49 -3.32 11.63
C ALA A 321 -19.22 -3.95 11.02
N PRO A 322 -18.18 -3.17 10.70
CA PRO A 322 -16.99 -3.69 10.02
C PRO A 322 -16.15 -4.58 10.94
N GLU A 323 -15.53 -5.61 10.35
CA GLU A 323 -14.45 -6.34 11.01
C GLU A 323 -13.20 -5.47 11.13
N LEU A 324 -12.59 -5.39 12.31
CA LEU A 324 -11.28 -4.79 12.50
C LEU A 324 -10.21 -5.84 12.19
N SER A 325 -9.32 -5.54 11.26
CA SER A 325 -8.40 -6.54 10.70
C SER A 325 -6.97 -6.00 10.51
N THR A 326 -5.99 -6.91 10.52
CA THR A 326 -4.58 -6.65 10.20
C THR A 326 -4.11 -7.48 8.99
N THR A 327 -5.02 -8.15 8.31
CA THR A 327 -4.73 -9.02 7.15
C THR A 327 -4.43 -8.21 5.89
N GLY A 328 -3.86 -8.87 4.87
CA GLY A 328 -3.58 -8.29 3.55
C GLY A 328 -2.11 -7.90 3.33
N GLY A 329 -1.87 -7.16 2.26
CA GLY A 329 -0.57 -6.60 1.90
C GLY A 329 -0.15 -5.45 2.81
N THR A 330 1.01 -4.85 2.53
CA THR A 330 1.45 -3.62 3.22
C THR A 330 0.87 -2.39 2.51
N SER A 331 0.93 -1.22 3.16
CA SER A 331 0.53 0.07 2.61
C SER A 331 1.37 1.18 3.23
N ASP A 332 1.22 2.41 2.75
CA ASP A 332 1.95 3.57 3.29
C ASP A 332 1.52 3.97 4.72
N ALA A 333 0.45 3.39 5.25
CA ALA A 333 0.11 3.47 6.66
C ALA A 333 1.28 3.04 7.58
N ARG A 334 2.14 2.12 7.10
CA ARG A 334 3.38 1.70 7.79
C ARG A 334 4.35 2.85 8.09
N PHE A 335 4.36 3.87 7.26
CA PHE A 335 5.18 5.06 7.46
C PHE A 335 4.42 6.14 8.24
N LEU A 336 3.16 6.39 7.86
CA LEU A 336 2.31 7.44 8.43
C LEU A 336 2.06 7.26 9.93
N ARG A 337 2.09 6.02 10.44
CA ARG A 337 2.03 5.73 11.89
C ARG A 337 3.10 6.45 12.70
N ALA A 338 4.16 6.93 12.06
CA ALA A 338 5.21 7.72 12.72
C ALA A 338 4.78 9.17 13.02
N LEU A 339 3.66 9.63 12.44
CA LEU A 339 3.07 10.96 12.68
C LEU A 339 1.96 10.89 13.73
N CYS A 340 1.00 9.98 13.57
CA CYS A 340 -0.22 9.90 14.36
C CYS A 340 -0.85 8.51 14.27
N PRO A 341 -1.93 8.22 15.04
CA PRO A 341 -2.76 7.04 14.80
C PRO A 341 -3.26 6.98 13.35
N VAL A 342 -3.20 5.78 12.75
CA VAL A 342 -3.59 5.55 11.33
C VAL A 342 -4.58 4.40 11.27
N ILE A 343 -5.63 4.56 10.46
CA ILE A 343 -6.58 3.51 10.09
C ILE A 343 -6.73 3.54 8.57
N GLU A 344 -6.98 2.38 7.98
CA GLU A 344 -7.21 2.27 6.55
C GLU A 344 -8.64 1.81 6.31
N PHE A 345 -9.32 2.50 5.39
CA PHE A 345 -10.67 2.15 4.96
C PHE A 345 -10.94 2.66 3.56
N GLY A 346 -11.50 1.80 2.70
CA GLY A 346 -11.89 2.18 1.33
C GLY A 346 -12.69 1.09 0.62
N LEU A 347 -12.61 1.13 -0.71
CA LEU A 347 -13.40 0.34 -1.63
C LEU A 347 -13.18 -1.17 -1.49
N THR A 348 -14.00 -1.95 -2.20
CA THR A 348 -13.84 -3.41 -2.31
C THR A 348 -12.65 -3.75 -3.20
N ASN A 349 -11.80 -4.68 -2.75
CA ASN A 349 -10.56 -5.05 -3.42
C ASN A 349 -10.71 -6.13 -4.52
N ALA A 350 -11.95 -6.46 -4.89
CA ALA A 350 -12.25 -7.60 -5.76
C ALA A 350 -11.57 -7.53 -7.14
N THR A 351 -11.40 -6.32 -7.70
CA THR A 351 -10.79 -6.08 -9.02
C THR A 351 -9.41 -5.40 -8.95
N MET A 352 -8.91 -5.12 -7.74
CA MET A 352 -7.61 -4.50 -7.50
C MET A 352 -6.49 -5.24 -8.25
N HIS A 353 -5.62 -4.50 -8.94
CA HIS A 353 -4.49 -5.00 -9.75
C HIS A 353 -4.85 -5.94 -10.91
N LYS A 354 -6.14 -6.19 -11.15
CA LYS A 354 -6.60 -7.03 -12.28
C LYS A 354 -6.80 -6.20 -13.55
N THR A 355 -6.84 -6.90 -14.68
CA THR A 355 -7.38 -6.37 -15.93
C THR A 355 -8.86 -6.06 -15.74
N ASP A 356 -9.35 -5.00 -16.37
CA ASP A 356 -10.71 -4.50 -16.19
C ASP A 356 -11.06 -4.16 -14.73
N GLU A 357 -10.09 -3.57 -14.02
CA GLU A 357 -10.33 -2.98 -12.70
C GLU A 357 -11.52 -2.01 -12.78
N ALA A 358 -12.46 -2.15 -11.86
CA ALA A 358 -13.69 -1.38 -11.87
C ALA A 358 -14.27 -1.18 -10.48
N VAL A 359 -14.93 -0.04 -10.28
CA VAL A 359 -15.63 0.32 -9.05
C VAL A 359 -17.11 0.58 -9.31
N ALA A 360 -17.97 0.17 -8.40
CA ALA A 360 -19.39 0.52 -8.45
C ALA A 360 -19.58 2.02 -8.16
N VAL A 361 -20.37 2.70 -8.99
CA VAL A 361 -20.68 4.13 -8.80
C VAL A 361 -21.40 4.37 -7.46
N GLU A 362 -22.24 3.42 -7.05
CA GLU A 362 -22.91 3.48 -5.75
C GLU A 362 -21.90 3.44 -4.61
N ASP A 363 -20.88 2.57 -4.68
CA ASP A 363 -19.83 2.48 -3.66
C ASP A 363 -19.03 3.78 -3.53
N LEU A 364 -18.73 4.48 -4.63
CA LEU A 364 -18.09 5.79 -4.60
C LEU A 364 -18.95 6.83 -3.86
N THR A 365 -20.26 6.81 -4.09
CA THR A 365 -21.21 7.71 -3.45
C THR A 365 -21.29 7.44 -1.95
N VAL A 366 -21.46 6.17 -1.56
CA VAL A 366 -21.53 5.77 -0.14
C VAL A 366 -20.20 6.04 0.56
N LEU A 367 -19.06 5.74 -0.07
CA LEU A 367 -17.74 6.02 0.47
C LEU A 367 -17.53 7.51 0.76
N THR A 368 -18.03 8.39 -0.12
CA THR A 368 -18.00 9.84 0.10
C THR A 368 -18.71 10.24 1.38
N GLN A 369 -19.89 9.65 1.67
CA GLN A 369 -20.63 9.93 2.90
C GLN A 369 -19.91 9.41 4.14
N ILE A 370 -19.33 8.21 4.05
CA ILE A 370 -18.53 7.61 5.13
C ILE A 370 -17.33 8.51 5.44
N TYR A 371 -16.56 8.92 4.44
CA TYR A 371 -15.39 9.78 4.63
C TYR A 371 -15.76 11.15 5.22
N ARG A 372 -16.85 11.73 4.77
CA ARG A 372 -17.38 12.97 5.36
C ARG A 372 -17.71 12.79 6.85
N ARG A 373 -18.41 11.71 7.21
CA ARG A 373 -18.78 11.41 8.59
C ARG A 373 -17.55 11.18 9.47
N ILE A 374 -16.57 10.42 8.97
CA ILE A 374 -15.28 10.18 9.66
C ILE A 374 -14.57 11.52 9.94
N ALA A 375 -14.42 12.36 8.91
CA ALA A 375 -13.71 13.62 9.04
C ALA A 375 -14.41 14.57 10.04
N LEU A 376 -15.74 14.73 9.94
CA LEU A 376 -16.51 15.56 10.89
C LEU A 376 -16.37 15.05 12.32
N SER A 377 -16.45 13.72 12.55
CA SER A 377 -16.32 13.15 13.87
C SER A 377 -14.88 13.25 14.42
N ALA A 378 -13.86 13.18 13.54
CA ALA A 378 -12.46 13.34 13.94
C ALA A 378 -12.11 14.78 14.32
N LEU A 379 -12.81 15.75 13.75
CA LEU A 379 -12.63 17.19 14.01
C LEU A 379 -13.42 17.70 15.23
N SER A 380 -14.39 16.94 15.71
CA SER A 380 -15.16 17.24 16.95
C SER A 380 -14.40 16.82 18.18
#